data_5ee8c4e038935c2e0a36be6fa1fefd06
#
_entry.id   5ee8c4e038935c2e0a36be6fa1fefd06
#
_cell.length_a   1.000
_cell.length_b   1.000
_cell.length_c   1.000
_cell.angle_alpha   90.00
_cell.angle_beta   90.00
_cell.angle_gamma   90.00
#
_symmetry.space_group_name_H-M   'P 1'
#
loop_
_entity.id
_entity.type
_entity.pdbx_description
1 polymer ?
#
loop_
_entity_poly.entity_id
_entity_poly.type
_entity_poly.pdbx_seq_one_letter_code
_entity_poly.pdbx_strand_id
1 'polypeptide(L)'
;MDMKATKAFLAEIKVLTHVHHLNLVRLIGYSMDDSLFLIYEFIDNGNLSQHLRGSGRAPLSWSARVQIALDSARGLEYIHEHTVPVYVHRDIKSANILIDKNFRAKVADFGLAKLTEVGNSSTQTGVAGTFGYMPPEYAQYGEVSPKVDVFAFGVVLYELISAKEAIVKKEAESRGLVALFEGVFNQPDPKEELQKLIDPNLNEYPMDAVLKMAHLAKACTQENPQLRPSMRSIVVALMTLSSATEDWDLGTLYENQSFVSLMSGR
;
A
#
# COMPACT_ATOMS: atom_id res chain seq x y z
N MET A 1 -0.03 -11.07 31.59
CA MET A 1 0.17 -10.13 30.47
C MET A 1 0.26 -10.93 29.17
N ASP A 2 -0.51 -10.61 28.14
CA ASP A 2 -0.48 -11.36 26.87
C ASP A 2 0.86 -11.14 26.16
N MET A 3 1.63 -12.22 25.99
CA MET A 3 2.96 -12.16 25.34
C MET A 3 2.89 -11.62 23.91
N LYS A 4 1.77 -11.82 23.20
CA LYS A 4 1.58 -11.34 21.82
C LYS A 4 1.39 -9.82 21.81
N ALA A 5 0.55 -9.30 22.71
CA ALA A 5 0.33 -7.86 22.88
C ALA A 5 1.63 -7.13 23.28
N THR A 6 2.40 -7.71 24.19
CA THR A 6 3.70 -7.16 24.61
C THR A 6 4.70 -7.10 23.45
N LYS A 7 4.76 -8.14 22.60
CA LYS A 7 5.66 -8.15 21.43
C LYS A 7 5.26 -7.10 20.41
N ALA A 8 3.96 -6.93 20.13
CA ALA A 8 3.47 -5.90 19.22
C ALA A 8 3.80 -4.50 19.74
N PHE A 9 3.54 -4.22 21.00
CA PHE A 9 3.87 -2.97 21.67
C PHE A 9 5.36 -2.62 21.57
N LEU A 10 6.25 -3.57 21.89
CA LEU A 10 7.70 -3.36 21.81
C LEU A 10 8.18 -3.17 20.36
N ALA A 11 7.60 -3.89 19.40
CA ALA A 11 7.91 -3.70 17.98
C ALA A 11 7.57 -2.28 17.53
N GLU A 12 6.40 -1.79 17.91
CA GLU A 12 5.93 -0.46 17.52
C GLU A 12 6.76 0.67 18.13
N ILE A 13 7.10 0.59 19.44
CA ILE A 13 8.02 1.53 20.07
C ILE A 13 9.36 1.52 19.34
N LYS A 14 9.94 0.35 19.12
CA LYS A 14 11.25 0.19 18.48
C LYS A 14 11.31 0.84 17.11
N VAL A 15 10.24 0.79 16.33
CA VAL A 15 10.16 1.47 15.02
C VAL A 15 9.93 2.96 15.21
N LEU A 16 8.84 3.35 15.85
CA LEU A 16 8.34 4.72 15.85
C LEU A 16 9.17 5.70 16.70
N THR A 17 10.07 5.22 17.55
CA THR A 17 11.08 6.06 18.21
C THR A 17 12.29 6.38 17.32
N HIS A 18 12.47 5.66 16.22
CA HIS A 18 13.62 5.84 15.31
C HIS A 18 13.23 6.35 13.92
N VAL A 19 11.94 6.29 13.55
CA VAL A 19 11.47 6.74 12.24
C VAL A 19 10.61 7.99 12.35
N HIS A 20 10.95 9.01 11.56
CA HIS A 20 10.23 10.27 11.51
C HIS A 20 10.01 10.68 10.05
N HIS A 21 8.76 10.59 9.57
CA HIS A 21 8.42 10.96 8.22
C HIS A 21 7.00 11.54 8.16
N LEU A 22 6.73 12.47 7.24
CA LEU A 22 5.43 13.14 7.10
C LEU A 22 4.29 12.16 6.83
N ASN A 23 4.57 11.07 6.12
CA ASN A 23 3.58 10.07 5.73
C ASN A 23 3.61 8.81 6.63
N LEU A 24 4.18 8.92 7.83
CA LEU A 24 4.08 7.92 8.90
C LEU A 24 3.42 8.56 10.11
N VAL A 25 2.59 7.79 10.82
CA VAL A 25 2.00 8.24 12.09
C VAL A 25 3.11 8.46 13.13
N ARG A 26 3.02 9.58 13.86
CA ARG A 26 4.01 9.91 14.89
C ARG A 26 3.60 9.36 16.25
N LEU A 27 4.48 8.63 16.90
CA LEU A 27 4.37 8.29 18.32
C LEU A 27 4.75 9.53 19.15
N ILE A 28 3.86 9.97 20.03
CA ILE A 28 4.07 11.11 20.95
C ILE A 28 4.64 10.64 22.27
N GLY A 29 4.18 9.48 22.75
CA GLY A 29 4.62 8.92 24.02
C GLY A 29 4.15 7.48 24.22
N TYR A 30 4.60 6.89 25.32
CA TYR A 30 4.18 5.56 25.76
C TYR A 30 4.25 5.43 27.27
N SER A 31 3.52 4.47 27.85
CA SER A 31 3.64 4.05 29.24
C SER A 31 3.82 2.55 29.35
N MET A 32 4.64 2.13 30.30
CA MET A 32 4.95 0.72 30.58
C MET A 32 4.72 0.35 32.06
N ASP A 33 4.08 1.21 32.85
CA ASP A 33 3.86 0.98 34.27
C ASP A 33 2.81 -0.12 34.50
N ASP A 34 1.58 0.25 34.90
CA ASP A 34 0.52 -0.72 35.19
C ASP A 34 -0.10 -1.33 33.91
N SER A 35 -0.06 -0.58 32.81
CA SER A 35 -0.59 -0.99 31.51
C SER A 35 0.28 -0.45 30.36
N LEU A 36 0.26 -1.17 29.25
CA LEU A 36 0.99 -0.75 28.05
C LEU A 36 0.13 0.21 27.21
N PHE A 37 0.54 1.46 27.09
CA PHE A 37 -0.12 2.48 26.29
C PHE A 37 0.81 3.09 25.26
N LEU A 38 0.31 3.28 24.05
CA LEU A 38 0.94 4.07 22.99
C LEU A 38 0.08 5.31 22.73
N ILE A 39 0.71 6.47 22.66
CA ILE A 39 0.06 7.76 22.44
C ILE A 39 0.54 8.30 21.10
N TYR A 40 -0.38 8.47 20.16
CA TYR A 40 -0.10 8.94 18.81
C TYR A 40 -0.58 10.36 18.58
N GLU A 41 -0.06 10.99 17.54
CA GLU A 41 -0.72 12.16 16.98
C GLU A 41 -2.13 11.79 16.54
N PHE A 42 -3.09 12.69 16.75
CA PHE A 42 -4.46 12.47 16.30
C PHE A 42 -4.60 12.79 14.81
N ILE A 43 -5.18 11.87 14.05
CA ILE A 43 -5.43 12.03 12.62
C ILE A 43 -6.94 12.16 12.40
N ASP A 44 -7.35 13.34 11.94
CA ASP A 44 -8.73 13.85 12.06
C ASP A 44 -9.77 13.11 11.21
N ASN A 45 -9.35 12.49 10.08
CA ASN A 45 -10.30 12.08 9.05
C ASN A 45 -10.43 10.55 8.90
N GLY A 46 -9.98 9.78 9.92
CA GLY A 46 -10.10 8.32 9.93
C GLY A 46 -9.16 7.64 8.95
N ASN A 47 -9.54 6.49 8.40
CA ASN A 47 -8.70 5.68 7.52
C ASN A 47 -9.26 5.53 6.10
N LEU A 48 -8.41 5.10 5.17
CA LEU A 48 -8.74 4.95 3.75
C LEU A 48 -9.90 3.96 3.52
N SER A 49 -9.97 2.86 4.29
CA SER A 49 -11.06 1.89 4.18
C SER A 49 -12.43 2.52 4.43
N GLN A 50 -12.53 3.42 5.43
CA GLN A 50 -13.75 4.15 5.74
C GLN A 50 -14.14 5.14 4.62
N HIS A 51 -13.16 5.75 3.95
CA HIS A 51 -13.41 6.65 2.82
C HIS A 51 -13.86 5.91 1.56
N LEU A 52 -13.33 4.71 1.34
CA LEU A 52 -13.69 3.92 0.16
C LEU A 52 -15.04 3.21 0.31
N ARG A 53 -15.41 2.80 1.54
CA ARG A 53 -16.55 1.89 1.80
C ARG A 53 -17.47 2.34 2.93
N GLY A 54 -17.09 3.36 3.67
CA GLY A 54 -17.92 3.88 4.78
C GLY A 54 -19.11 4.67 4.29
N SER A 55 -20.25 4.54 4.96
CA SER A 55 -21.42 5.35 4.68
C SER A 55 -21.26 6.79 5.19
N GLY A 56 -21.86 7.75 4.48
CA GLY A 56 -21.96 9.15 4.93
C GLY A 56 -20.74 10.03 4.66
N ARG A 57 -19.73 9.55 3.91
CA ARG A 57 -18.60 10.34 3.43
C ARG A 57 -18.75 10.64 1.93
N ALA A 58 -18.31 11.82 1.51
CA ALA A 58 -18.19 12.11 0.08
C ALA A 58 -17.14 11.18 -0.56
N PRO A 59 -17.39 10.67 -1.77
CA PRO A 59 -16.42 9.85 -2.50
C PRO A 59 -15.11 10.62 -2.72
N LEU A 60 -13.98 9.91 -2.57
CA LEU A 60 -12.67 10.47 -2.89
C LEU A 60 -12.56 10.68 -4.40
N SER A 61 -12.16 11.88 -4.82
CA SER A 61 -11.83 12.17 -6.22
C SER A 61 -10.64 11.34 -6.69
N TRP A 62 -10.46 11.20 -8.01
CA TRP A 62 -9.30 10.51 -8.57
C TRP A 62 -7.98 11.12 -8.11
N SER A 63 -7.86 12.45 -8.13
CA SER A 63 -6.66 13.16 -7.68
C SER A 63 -6.34 12.89 -6.20
N ALA A 64 -7.35 12.86 -5.33
CA ALA A 64 -7.18 12.51 -3.92
C ALA A 64 -6.69 11.06 -3.77
N ARG A 65 -7.23 10.11 -4.56
CA ARG A 65 -6.79 8.69 -4.53
C ARG A 65 -5.33 8.54 -4.96
N VAL A 66 -4.91 9.24 -6.01
CA VAL A 66 -3.51 9.26 -6.46
C VAL A 66 -2.60 9.88 -5.40
N GLN A 67 -3.02 10.99 -4.77
CA GLN A 67 -2.25 11.65 -3.73
C GLN A 67 -2.10 10.76 -2.49
N ILE A 68 -3.16 10.07 -2.06
CA ILE A 68 -3.13 9.11 -0.95
C ILE A 68 -2.18 7.95 -1.26
N ALA A 69 -2.22 7.42 -2.49
CA ALA A 69 -1.30 6.39 -2.93
C ALA A 69 0.16 6.88 -2.87
N LEU A 70 0.43 8.08 -3.40
CA LEU A 70 1.77 8.67 -3.41
C LEU A 70 2.30 8.92 -1.99
N ASP A 71 1.48 9.46 -1.10
CA ASP A 71 1.86 9.70 0.29
C ASP A 71 2.19 8.39 1.02
N SER A 72 1.34 7.37 0.87
CA SER A 72 1.57 6.05 1.46
C SER A 72 2.85 5.40 0.92
N ALA A 73 3.08 5.51 -0.39
CA ALA A 73 4.30 4.99 -1.02
C ALA A 73 5.57 5.68 -0.50
N ARG A 74 5.54 7.01 -0.27
CA ARG A 74 6.66 7.77 0.32
C ARG A 74 6.97 7.33 1.75
N GLY A 75 5.94 7.07 2.56
CA GLY A 75 6.13 6.51 3.90
C GLY A 75 6.82 5.15 3.88
N LEU A 76 6.40 4.27 2.96
CA LEU A 76 7.00 2.95 2.78
C LEU A 76 8.40 3.01 2.17
N GLU A 77 8.63 3.88 1.18
CA GLU A 77 9.98 4.13 0.63
C GLU A 77 10.95 4.53 1.75
N TYR A 78 10.52 5.42 2.64
CA TYR A 78 11.35 5.87 3.74
C TYR A 78 11.81 4.72 4.64
N ILE A 79 10.91 3.84 5.09
CA ILE A 79 11.27 2.72 5.98
C ILE A 79 12.05 1.61 5.28
N HIS A 80 11.88 1.46 3.95
CA HIS A 80 12.57 0.45 3.16
C HIS A 80 13.96 0.88 2.68
N GLU A 81 14.17 2.16 2.40
CA GLU A 81 15.36 2.62 1.68
C GLU A 81 16.16 3.70 2.41
N HIS A 82 15.58 4.35 3.43
CA HIS A 82 16.21 5.48 4.13
C HIS A 82 16.44 5.23 5.62
N THR A 83 16.20 4.01 6.11
CA THR A 83 16.48 3.61 7.49
C THR A 83 17.53 2.51 7.56
N VAL A 84 18.32 2.53 8.62
CA VAL A 84 19.28 1.46 8.95
C VAL A 84 19.08 1.09 10.41
N PRO A 85 18.63 -0.12 10.69
CA PRO A 85 18.27 -1.22 9.79
C PRO A 85 16.96 -0.95 9.01
N VAL A 86 16.74 -1.73 7.95
CA VAL A 86 15.52 -1.66 7.13
C VAL A 86 14.33 -2.21 7.94
N TYR A 87 13.20 -1.52 7.89
CA TYR A 87 11.96 -1.99 8.50
C TYR A 87 10.99 -2.51 7.42
N VAL A 88 10.33 -3.63 7.70
CA VAL A 88 9.21 -4.16 6.92
C VAL A 88 7.96 -4.08 7.79
N HIS A 89 6.91 -3.45 7.29
CA HIS A 89 5.67 -3.16 8.03
C HIS A 89 4.83 -4.42 8.30
N ARG A 90 4.63 -5.26 7.29
CA ARG A 90 3.94 -6.56 7.30
C ARG A 90 2.41 -6.53 7.47
N ASP A 91 1.80 -5.36 7.68
CA ASP A 91 0.34 -5.23 7.75
C ASP A 91 -0.17 -3.99 7.00
N ILE A 92 0.36 -3.76 5.78
CA ILE A 92 -0.14 -2.70 4.90
C ILE A 92 -1.53 -3.09 4.40
N LYS A 93 -2.49 -2.19 4.62
CA LYS A 93 -3.90 -2.31 4.20
C LYS A 93 -4.60 -0.95 4.27
N SER A 94 -5.71 -0.78 3.59
CA SER A 94 -6.46 0.48 3.59
C SER A 94 -6.92 0.93 4.99
N ALA A 95 -7.14 0.02 5.94
CA ALA A 95 -7.48 0.35 7.33
C ALA A 95 -6.30 0.96 8.10
N ASN A 96 -5.06 0.70 7.72
CA ASN A 96 -3.84 1.22 8.36
C ASN A 96 -3.25 2.44 7.62
N ILE A 97 -3.96 2.99 6.66
CA ILE A 97 -3.65 4.27 6.00
C ILE A 97 -4.61 5.32 6.54
N LEU A 98 -4.12 6.19 7.42
CA LEU A 98 -4.90 7.25 8.04
C LEU A 98 -4.89 8.49 7.15
N ILE A 99 -6.01 9.22 7.15
CA ILE A 99 -6.21 10.41 6.32
C ILE A 99 -6.35 11.63 7.22
N ASP A 100 -5.52 12.64 7.01
CA ASP A 100 -5.61 13.88 7.77
C ASP A 100 -6.68 14.84 7.19
N LYS A 101 -6.89 15.97 7.85
CA LYS A 101 -7.85 17.02 7.43
C LYS A 101 -7.57 17.61 6.05
N ASN A 102 -6.34 17.49 5.54
CA ASN A 102 -5.92 17.98 4.23
C ASN A 102 -5.93 16.86 3.18
N PHE A 103 -6.54 15.73 3.47
CA PHE A 103 -6.55 14.52 2.63
C PHE A 103 -5.14 13.96 2.34
N ARG A 104 -4.18 14.17 3.26
CA ARG A 104 -2.84 13.57 3.19
C ARG A 104 -2.83 12.26 3.96
N ALA A 105 -2.11 11.28 3.43
CA ALA A 105 -2.06 9.95 4.03
C ALA A 105 -0.86 9.77 4.96
N LYS A 106 -1.09 9.02 6.03
CA LYS A 106 -0.07 8.54 6.97
C LYS A 106 -0.25 7.06 7.22
N VAL A 107 0.82 6.27 7.04
CA VAL A 107 0.84 4.85 7.38
C VAL A 107 0.94 4.69 8.89
N ALA A 108 0.13 3.81 9.46
CA ALA A 108 -0.01 3.56 10.89
C ALA A 108 0.03 2.06 11.21
N ASP A 109 0.08 1.71 12.50
CA ASP A 109 0.06 0.35 13.05
C ASP A 109 1.33 -0.47 12.71
N PHE A 110 2.43 -0.14 13.36
CA PHE A 110 3.72 -0.84 13.23
C PHE A 110 3.86 -2.04 14.19
N GLY A 111 2.78 -2.51 14.82
CA GLY A 111 2.79 -3.60 15.80
C GLY A 111 3.26 -4.95 15.26
N LEU A 112 3.28 -5.12 13.94
CA LEU A 112 3.84 -6.30 13.26
C LEU A 112 5.19 -6.03 12.58
N ALA A 113 5.71 -4.81 12.65
CA ALA A 113 6.91 -4.43 11.93
C ALA A 113 8.14 -5.27 12.36
N LYS A 114 8.99 -5.57 11.38
CA LYS A 114 10.20 -6.36 11.58
C LYS A 114 11.42 -5.69 10.98
N LEU A 115 12.53 -5.78 11.70
CA LEU A 115 13.85 -5.42 11.20
C LEU A 115 14.37 -6.48 10.25
N THR A 116 14.95 -6.06 9.14
CA THR A 116 15.75 -6.91 8.26
C THR A 116 17.20 -6.40 8.24
N GLU A 117 18.16 -7.31 8.33
CA GLU A 117 19.57 -6.94 8.24
C GLU A 117 19.94 -6.57 6.81
N VAL A 118 20.77 -5.55 6.67
CA VAL A 118 21.33 -5.15 5.38
C VAL A 118 22.16 -6.30 4.80
N GLY A 119 21.78 -6.80 3.64
CA GLY A 119 22.47 -7.90 2.95
C GLY A 119 21.77 -9.27 3.06
N ASN A 120 20.81 -9.45 3.97
CA ASN A 120 19.95 -10.64 3.98
C ASN A 120 18.72 -10.39 3.11
N SER A 121 18.56 -11.16 2.05
CA SER A 121 17.46 -11.04 1.09
C SER A 121 16.08 -11.36 1.70
N SER A 122 16.03 -12.20 2.72
CA SER A 122 14.80 -12.52 3.48
C SER A 122 15.13 -13.08 4.86
N THR A 123 14.17 -12.95 5.80
CA THR A 123 14.25 -13.54 7.14
C THR A 123 12.99 -14.35 7.40
N GLN A 124 13.11 -15.60 7.82
CA GLN A 124 11.95 -16.43 8.18
C GLN A 124 11.33 -16.00 9.51
N THR A 125 9.99 -16.02 9.58
CA THR A 125 9.23 -15.72 10.80
C THR A 125 7.85 -16.37 10.77
N GLY A 126 7.18 -16.40 11.92
CA GLY A 126 5.76 -16.75 11.95
C GLY A 126 4.91 -15.78 11.12
N VAL A 127 3.98 -16.32 10.35
CA VAL A 127 3.06 -15.54 9.50
C VAL A 127 2.11 -14.72 10.37
N ALA A 128 2.05 -13.43 10.12
CA ALA A 128 1.14 -12.49 10.78
C ALA A 128 0.77 -11.37 9.79
N GLY A 129 -0.42 -10.80 9.95
CA GLY A 129 -0.94 -9.76 9.06
C GLY A 129 -2.37 -10.09 8.61
N THR A 130 -2.86 -9.38 7.61
CA THR A 130 -4.26 -9.44 7.16
C THR A 130 -4.39 -10.29 5.89
N PHE A 131 -5.26 -11.31 5.94
CA PHE A 131 -5.55 -12.13 4.75
C PHE A 131 -6.08 -11.28 3.59
N GLY A 132 -5.66 -11.61 2.36
CA GLY A 132 -5.97 -10.83 1.16
C GLY A 132 -4.86 -9.83 0.77
N TYR A 133 -3.97 -9.46 1.71
CA TYR A 133 -2.81 -8.61 1.47
C TYR A 133 -1.47 -9.36 1.54
N MET A 134 -1.49 -10.64 1.88
CA MET A 134 -0.29 -11.47 2.03
C MET A 134 0.17 -12.04 0.70
N PRO A 135 1.44 -11.87 0.32
CA PRO A 135 1.99 -12.55 -0.85
C PRO A 135 2.28 -14.03 -0.58
N PRO A 136 2.35 -14.87 -1.64
CA PRO A 136 2.49 -16.32 -1.49
C PRO A 136 3.74 -16.77 -0.74
N GLU A 137 4.91 -16.17 -0.98
CA GLU A 137 6.18 -16.51 -0.29
C GLU A 137 6.10 -16.26 1.21
N TYR A 138 5.38 -15.21 1.60
CA TYR A 138 5.19 -14.92 3.02
C TYR A 138 4.16 -15.84 3.66
N ALA A 139 3.03 -16.08 2.98
CA ALA A 139 1.97 -16.94 3.50
C ALA A 139 2.42 -18.42 3.63
N GLN A 140 3.25 -18.91 2.71
CA GLN A 140 3.70 -20.32 2.67
C GLN A 140 4.97 -20.57 3.48
N TYR A 141 5.94 -19.67 3.42
CA TYR A 141 7.28 -19.90 3.94
C TYR A 141 7.67 -18.95 5.08
N GLY A 142 6.85 -17.93 5.37
CA GLY A 142 7.18 -16.91 6.37
C GLY A 142 8.36 -16.02 5.97
N GLU A 143 8.68 -15.93 4.67
CA GLU A 143 9.77 -15.11 4.15
C GLU A 143 9.41 -13.63 4.21
N VAL A 144 10.18 -12.86 5.00
CA VAL A 144 9.98 -11.42 5.18
C VAL A 144 11.05 -10.65 4.43
N SER A 145 10.61 -9.78 3.52
CA SER A 145 11.43 -8.79 2.84
C SER A 145 10.58 -7.54 2.56
N PRO A 146 11.15 -6.41 2.16
CA PRO A 146 10.40 -5.23 1.72
C PRO A 146 9.35 -5.54 0.63
N LYS A 147 9.54 -6.62 -0.14
CA LYS A 147 8.61 -7.07 -1.19
C LYS A 147 7.25 -7.58 -0.66
N VAL A 148 7.17 -7.91 0.63
CA VAL A 148 5.90 -8.23 1.31
C VAL A 148 5.00 -6.98 1.36
N ASP A 149 5.56 -5.84 1.77
CA ASP A 149 4.83 -4.57 1.80
C ASP A 149 4.49 -4.06 0.41
N VAL A 150 5.37 -4.28 -0.58
CA VAL A 150 5.10 -3.95 -1.99
C VAL A 150 3.88 -4.69 -2.52
N PHE A 151 3.76 -5.98 -2.25
CA PHE A 151 2.58 -6.77 -2.65
C PHE A 151 1.31 -6.22 -2.00
N ALA A 152 1.34 -6.03 -0.68
CA ALA A 152 0.20 -5.50 0.07
C ALA A 152 -0.20 -4.10 -0.43
N PHE A 153 0.77 -3.25 -0.76
CA PHE A 153 0.52 -1.94 -1.35
C PHE A 153 -0.12 -2.05 -2.75
N GLY A 154 0.27 -3.03 -3.56
CA GLY A 154 -0.40 -3.34 -4.83
C GLY A 154 -1.90 -3.65 -4.65
N VAL A 155 -2.25 -4.39 -3.58
CA VAL A 155 -3.67 -4.63 -3.23
C VAL A 155 -4.37 -3.32 -2.86
N VAL A 156 -3.72 -2.43 -2.09
CA VAL A 156 -4.26 -1.08 -1.78
C VAL A 156 -4.50 -0.25 -3.04
N LEU A 157 -3.62 -0.32 -4.05
CA LEU A 157 -3.85 0.35 -5.33
C LEU A 157 -5.12 -0.17 -6.04
N TYR A 158 -5.37 -1.47 -6.00
CA TYR A 158 -6.61 -2.05 -6.51
C TYR A 158 -7.83 -1.60 -5.70
N GLU A 159 -7.73 -1.49 -4.37
CA GLU A 159 -8.79 -0.91 -3.54
C GLU A 159 -9.09 0.55 -3.92
N LEU A 160 -8.06 1.37 -4.17
CA LEU A 160 -8.19 2.76 -4.60
C LEU A 160 -8.89 2.90 -5.97
N ILE A 161 -8.71 1.94 -6.87
CA ILE A 161 -9.39 1.93 -8.17
C ILE A 161 -10.85 1.51 -8.01
N SER A 162 -11.13 0.45 -7.25
CA SER A 162 -12.41 -0.27 -7.28
C SER A 162 -13.31 -0.01 -6.08
N ALA A 163 -12.80 0.57 -4.99
CA ALA A 163 -13.42 0.64 -3.67
C ALA A 163 -13.80 -0.74 -3.08
N LYS A 164 -13.42 -1.85 -3.73
CA LYS A 164 -13.71 -3.21 -3.23
C LYS A 164 -12.75 -3.60 -2.11
N GLU A 165 -13.20 -4.53 -1.26
CA GLU A 165 -12.33 -5.16 -0.25
C GLU A 165 -11.28 -6.09 -0.90
N ALA A 166 -10.15 -6.32 -0.20
CA ALA A 166 -9.11 -7.24 -0.65
C ALA A 166 -9.64 -8.67 -0.91
N ILE A 167 -10.70 -9.06 -0.20
CA ILE A 167 -11.47 -10.28 -0.42
C ILE A 167 -12.91 -9.90 -0.74
N VAL A 168 -13.32 -10.13 -1.96
CA VAL A 168 -14.68 -9.86 -2.42
C VAL A 168 -15.54 -11.11 -2.22
N LYS A 169 -16.58 -10.99 -1.41
CA LYS A 169 -17.56 -12.05 -1.19
C LYS A 169 -18.69 -11.91 -2.21
N LYS A 170 -18.96 -12.96 -2.98
CA LYS A 170 -20.16 -13.10 -3.82
C LYS A 170 -20.87 -14.38 -3.45
N GLU A 171 -22.09 -14.28 -2.93
CA GLU A 171 -23.00 -15.39 -2.56
C GLU A 171 -22.28 -16.63 -1.97
N ALA A 172 -21.85 -17.58 -2.78
CA ALA A 172 -21.18 -18.81 -2.35
C ALA A 172 -19.65 -18.80 -2.50
N GLU A 173 -19.05 -17.79 -3.14
CA GLU A 173 -17.61 -17.76 -3.43
C GLU A 173 -16.96 -16.48 -2.88
N SER A 174 -15.76 -16.66 -2.27
CA SER A 174 -14.88 -15.55 -1.91
C SER A 174 -13.72 -15.51 -2.89
N ARG A 175 -13.49 -14.35 -3.52
CA ARG A 175 -12.40 -14.16 -4.48
C ARG A 175 -11.49 -13.02 -4.08
N GLY A 176 -10.17 -13.25 -4.15
CA GLY A 176 -9.18 -12.20 -3.90
C GLY A 176 -9.25 -11.09 -4.95
N LEU A 177 -9.04 -9.85 -4.53
CA LEU A 177 -9.07 -8.68 -5.40
C LEU A 177 -7.99 -8.77 -6.50
N VAL A 178 -6.80 -9.29 -6.17
CA VAL A 178 -5.72 -9.56 -7.15
C VAL A 178 -6.23 -10.44 -8.28
N ALA A 179 -6.88 -11.58 -7.95
CA ALA A 179 -7.39 -12.51 -8.96
C ALA A 179 -8.52 -11.91 -9.83
N LEU A 180 -9.28 -10.95 -9.29
CA LEU A 180 -10.28 -10.22 -10.09
C LEU A 180 -9.62 -9.35 -11.15
N PHE A 181 -8.57 -8.59 -10.79
CA PHE A 181 -7.84 -7.76 -11.73
C PHE A 181 -6.99 -8.57 -12.71
N GLU A 182 -6.41 -9.69 -12.30
CA GLU A 182 -5.76 -10.63 -13.22
C GLU A 182 -6.74 -11.13 -14.29
N GLY A 183 -7.97 -11.43 -13.90
CA GLY A 183 -9.04 -11.79 -14.84
C GLY A 183 -9.31 -10.71 -15.89
N VAL A 184 -9.22 -9.43 -15.53
CA VAL A 184 -9.36 -8.29 -16.45
C VAL A 184 -8.21 -8.24 -17.45
N PHE A 185 -6.97 -8.34 -16.97
CA PHE A 185 -5.78 -8.26 -17.84
C PHE A 185 -5.63 -9.43 -18.81
N ASN A 186 -6.35 -10.54 -18.58
CA ASN A 186 -6.37 -11.70 -19.44
C ASN A 186 -7.47 -11.63 -20.53
N GLN A 187 -8.27 -10.56 -20.56
CA GLN A 187 -9.30 -10.35 -21.60
C GLN A 187 -8.70 -9.67 -22.84
N PRO A 188 -9.34 -9.84 -24.02
CA PRO A 188 -8.90 -9.21 -25.26
C PRO A 188 -8.88 -7.67 -25.21
N ASP A 189 -9.82 -7.05 -24.49
CA ASP A 189 -9.86 -5.61 -24.20
C ASP A 189 -9.81 -5.36 -22.69
N PRO A 190 -8.60 -5.28 -22.10
CA PRO A 190 -8.46 -5.02 -20.68
C PRO A 190 -9.01 -3.65 -20.23
N LYS A 191 -9.06 -2.67 -21.12
CA LYS A 191 -9.54 -1.32 -20.80
C LYS A 191 -11.05 -1.31 -20.58
N GLU A 192 -11.81 -1.98 -21.44
CA GLU A 192 -13.26 -2.13 -21.29
C GLU A 192 -13.61 -2.93 -20.03
N GLU A 193 -12.91 -4.04 -19.77
CA GLU A 193 -13.15 -4.86 -18.59
C GLU A 193 -12.75 -4.15 -17.29
N LEU A 194 -11.65 -3.37 -17.30
CA LEU A 194 -11.25 -2.56 -16.15
C LEU A 194 -12.33 -1.56 -15.78
N GLN A 195 -12.99 -0.94 -16.76
CA GLN A 195 -14.06 0.03 -16.51
C GLN A 195 -15.20 -0.54 -15.67
N LYS A 196 -15.50 -1.84 -15.80
CA LYS A 196 -16.51 -2.55 -15.00
C LYS A 196 -16.10 -2.78 -13.53
N LEU A 197 -14.81 -2.68 -13.24
CA LEU A 197 -14.28 -2.83 -11.87
C LEU A 197 -14.07 -1.50 -11.15
N ILE A 198 -14.04 -0.37 -11.85
CA ILE A 198 -13.86 0.95 -11.24
C ILE A 198 -14.99 1.22 -10.25
N ASP A 199 -14.66 1.92 -9.17
CA ASP A 199 -15.63 2.38 -8.17
C ASP A 199 -16.78 3.16 -8.85
N PRO A 200 -18.04 2.71 -8.73
CA PRO A 200 -19.17 3.37 -9.36
C PRO A 200 -19.44 4.80 -8.81
N ASN A 201 -18.86 5.14 -7.65
CA ASN A 201 -18.94 6.49 -7.07
C ASN A 201 -17.83 7.43 -7.59
N LEU A 202 -16.91 6.94 -8.40
CA LEU A 202 -15.84 7.74 -9.00
C LEU A 202 -16.32 8.33 -10.33
N ASN A 203 -16.84 9.57 -10.29
CA ASN A 203 -17.54 10.17 -11.43
C ASN A 203 -16.58 10.71 -12.52
N GLU A 204 -15.41 11.23 -12.12
CA GLU A 204 -14.46 11.86 -13.04
C GLU A 204 -13.07 11.25 -12.84
N TYR A 205 -12.54 10.64 -13.90
CA TYR A 205 -11.19 10.04 -13.90
C TYR A 205 -10.64 9.92 -15.32
N PRO A 206 -9.33 10.17 -15.53
CA PRO A 206 -8.66 9.89 -16.79
C PRO A 206 -8.46 8.36 -16.91
N MET A 207 -9.17 7.71 -17.84
CA MET A 207 -9.12 6.26 -18.00
C MET A 207 -7.68 5.72 -18.18
N ASP A 208 -6.82 6.47 -18.89
CA ASP A 208 -5.44 6.09 -19.10
C ASP A 208 -4.61 6.13 -17.80
N ALA A 209 -4.90 7.06 -16.89
CA ALA A 209 -4.27 7.11 -15.58
C ALA A 209 -4.74 5.95 -14.68
N VAL A 210 -6.02 5.60 -14.74
CA VAL A 210 -6.55 4.41 -14.04
C VAL A 210 -5.89 3.15 -14.55
N LEU A 211 -5.76 2.99 -15.86
CA LEU A 211 -5.10 1.84 -16.49
C LEU A 211 -3.63 1.75 -16.06
N LYS A 212 -2.90 2.88 -16.05
CA LYS A 212 -1.52 2.92 -15.55
C LYS A 212 -1.41 2.53 -14.08
N MET A 213 -2.31 3.02 -13.22
CA MET A 213 -2.34 2.60 -11.80
C MET A 213 -2.65 1.10 -11.66
N ALA A 214 -3.54 0.55 -12.47
CA ALA A 214 -3.85 -0.87 -12.47
C ALA A 214 -2.64 -1.74 -12.92
N HIS A 215 -1.89 -1.29 -13.93
CA HIS A 215 -0.63 -1.94 -14.32
C HIS A 215 0.45 -1.86 -13.22
N LEU A 216 0.56 -0.72 -12.54
CA LEU A 216 1.46 -0.58 -11.40
C LEU A 216 1.08 -1.56 -10.27
N ALA A 217 -0.21 -1.68 -9.95
CA ALA A 217 -0.71 -2.64 -8.98
C ALA A 217 -0.39 -4.09 -9.40
N LYS A 218 -0.57 -4.44 -10.69
CA LYS A 218 -0.19 -5.74 -11.24
C LYS A 218 1.31 -6.02 -11.08
N ALA A 219 2.16 -5.04 -11.33
CA ALA A 219 3.61 -5.19 -11.11
C ALA A 219 3.95 -5.42 -9.62
N CYS A 220 3.25 -4.74 -8.71
CA CYS A 220 3.42 -4.93 -7.27
C CYS A 220 2.97 -6.31 -6.78
N THR A 221 1.95 -6.90 -7.40
CA THR A 221 1.33 -8.17 -6.97
C THR A 221 1.86 -9.39 -7.75
N GLN A 222 3.02 -9.29 -8.41
CA GLN A 222 3.67 -10.44 -9.04
C GLN A 222 3.94 -11.57 -8.02
N GLU A 223 3.72 -12.83 -8.42
CA GLU A 223 4.00 -14.00 -7.57
C GLU A 223 5.47 -14.02 -7.14
N ASN A 224 6.39 -13.89 -8.11
CA ASN A 224 7.82 -13.81 -7.82
C ASN A 224 8.17 -12.44 -7.20
N PRO A 225 8.63 -12.39 -5.93
CA PRO A 225 8.98 -11.13 -5.26
C PRO A 225 10.09 -10.35 -5.96
N GLN A 226 10.99 -11.01 -6.70
CA GLN A 226 12.09 -10.36 -7.41
C GLN A 226 11.60 -9.51 -8.61
N LEU A 227 10.42 -9.82 -9.15
CA LEU A 227 9.81 -9.08 -10.25
C LEU A 227 9.02 -7.85 -9.78
N ARG A 228 8.74 -7.75 -8.48
CA ARG A 228 8.06 -6.58 -7.91
C ARG A 228 9.00 -5.37 -7.87
N PRO A 229 8.51 -4.16 -8.21
CA PRO A 229 9.32 -2.93 -8.15
C PRO A 229 9.79 -2.62 -6.72
N SER A 230 10.75 -1.69 -6.59
CA SER A 230 11.06 -1.06 -5.29
C SER A 230 10.01 0.02 -4.97
N MET A 231 9.90 0.40 -3.68
CA MET A 231 9.01 1.51 -3.31
C MET A 231 9.41 2.83 -3.99
N ARG A 232 10.69 3.08 -4.19
CA ARG A 232 11.19 4.23 -4.95
C ARG A 232 10.65 4.25 -6.39
N SER A 233 10.70 3.12 -7.09
CA SER A 233 10.15 3.01 -8.44
C SER A 233 8.65 3.26 -8.46
N ILE A 234 7.92 2.80 -7.43
CA ILE A 234 6.48 3.03 -7.28
C ILE A 234 6.18 4.52 -7.03
N VAL A 235 6.97 5.19 -6.17
CA VAL A 235 6.84 6.64 -5.93
C VAL A 235 7.02 7.42 -7.23
N VAL A 236 8.06 7.11 -8.02
CA VAL A 236 8.28 7.76 -9.32
C VAL A 236 7.08 7.54 -10.27
N ALA A 237 6.58 6.30 -10.36
CA ALA A 237 5.39 6.00 -11.18
C ALA A 237 4.16 6.80 -10.75
N LEU A 238 3.88 6.88 -9.45
CA LEU A 238 2.74 7.63 -8.91
C LEU A 238 2.89 9.15 -9.10
N MET A 239 4.11 9.69 -9.04
CA MET A 239 4.38 11.11 -9.35
C MET A 239 3.99 11.46 -10.78
N THR A 240 4.24 10.57 -11.74
CA THR A 240 3.81 10.81 -13.14
C THR A 240 2.30 10.78 -13.31
N LEU A 241 1.57 10.02 -12.47
CA LEU A 241 0.11 10.03 -12.48
C LEU A 241 -0.47 11.30 -11.84
N SER A 242 0.21 11.84 -10.84
CA SER A 242 -0.17 13.10 -10.17
C SER A 242 0.07 14.32 -11.07
N SER A 243 1.17 14.36 -11.80
CA SER A 243 1.52 15.48 -12.70
C SER A 243 0.73 15.48 -14.02
N ALA A 244 0.14 14.36 -14.42
CA ALA A 244 -0.73 14.32 -15.60
C ALA A 244 -2.06 15.10 -15.43
N THR A 245 -2.33 15.64 -14.24
CA THR A 245 -3.41 16.60 -13.97
C THR A 245 -2.97 18.07 -14.09
N GLU A 246 -1.65 18.31 -14.22
CA GLU A 246 -1.06 19.62 -14.50
C GLU A 246 -0.17 19.46 -15.74
N ASP A 247 -0.34 20.31 -16.75
CA ASP A 247 0.41 20.32 -18.04
C ASP A 247 1.94 20.42 -17.82
N TRP A 248 2.59 19.28 -17.59
CA TRP A 248 4.06 19.17 -17.57
C TRP A 248 4.53 18.21 -18.65
N ASP A 249 5.42 18.73 -19.49
CA ASP A 249 6.03 18.03 -20.62
C ASP A 249 6.84 16.82 -20.19
N LEU A 250 6.37 15.62 -20.56
CA LEU A 250 6.91 14.31 -20.19
C LEU A 250 8.19 13.90 -20.94
N GLY A 251 8.79 14.83 -21.72
CA GLY A 251 9.89 14.50 -22.63
C GLY A 251 11.19 14.00 -21.96
N THR A 252 11.44 14.29 -20.70
CA THR A 252 12.73 14.03 -20.04
C THR A 252 12.78 12.77 -19.15
N LEU A 253 11.68 12.07 -18.92
CA LEU A 253 11.62 10.90 -18.01
C LEU A 253 11.70 9.54 -18.74
N TYR A 254 11.72 9.52 -20.08
CA TYR A 254 11.66 8.29 -20.87
C TYR A 254 13.01 7.57 -21.10
N GLU A 255 14.12 8.09 -20.59
CA GLU A 255 15.45 7.45 -20.79
C GLU A 255 15.74 6.28 -19.84
N ASN A 256 14.87 5.97 -18.87
CA ASN A 256 15.10 4.84 -17.97
C ASN A 256 14.35 3.59 -18.45
N GLN A 257 15.08 2.65 -19.11
CA GLN A 257 14.52 1.41 -19.69
C GLN A 257 13.65 0.59 -18.73
N SER A 258 13.97 0.61 -17.42
CA SER A 258 13.17 -0.05 -16.38
C SER A 258 11.78 0.57 -16.21
N PHE A 259 11.65 1.87 -16.40
CA PHE A 259 10.40 2.60 -16.27
C PHE A 259 9.48 2.36 -17.48
N VAL A 260 10.05 2.35 -18.69
CA VAL A 260 9.31 2.06 -19.92
C VAL A 260 8.75 0.64 -19.91
N SER A 261 9.50 -0.33 -19.40
CA SER A 261 9.04 -1.72 -19.24
C SER A 261 7.87 -1.85 -18.28
N LEU A 262 7.90 -1.12 -17.16
CA LEU A 262 6.81 -1.11 -16.16
C LEU A 262 5.51 -0.52 -16.72
N MET A 263 5.62 0.50 -17.58
CA MET A 263 4.47 1.25 -18.11
C MET A 263 3.94 0.70 -19.44
N SER A 264 4.73 -0.08 -20.18
CA SER A 264 4.32 -0.62 -21.49
C SER A 264 3.69 -2.01 -21.43
N GLY A 265 3.66 -2.68 -20.28
CA GLY A 265 2.99 -3.99 -20.12
C GLY A 265 3.60 -5.13 -20.96
N ARG A 266 4.91 -5.05 -21.27
CA ARG A 266 5.65 -6.12 -21.97
C ARG A 266 6.51 -6.92 -21.01
#